data_ca0570d8216d6561e6ea05f5cfb3c973
#
_entry.id   ca0570d8216d6561e6ea05f5cfb3c973
#
_cell.length_a   1.000
_cell.length_b   1.000
_cell.length_c   1.000
_cell.angle_alpha   90.00
_cell.angle_beta   90.00
_cell.angle_gamma   90.00
#
_symmetry.space_group_name_H-M   'P 1'
#
loop_
_entity.id
_entity.type
_entity.pdbx_description
1 polymer ?
#
loop_
_entity_poly.entity_id
_entity_poly.type
_entity_poly.pdbx_seq_one_letter_code
_entity_poly.pdbx_strand_id
1 'polypeptide(L)'
;MIAATEREREILRAIRDMSVAKGYPPSVRELCEELNIASTNGVIEHLKRLHQKGLLVREIATARAVRLTLDGAAEARDADRRETPKGNS
;
A
#
# COMPACT_ATOMS: atom_id res chain seq x y z
N MET A 1 0.90 15.26 12.75
CA MET A 1 0.34 14.77 11.54
C MET A 1 1.26 13.82 10.83
N ILE A 2 0.75 12.68 10.38
CA ILE A 2 1.57 11.71 9.73
C ILE A 2 1.32 11.79 8.25
N ALA A 3 2.37 11.95 7.50
CA ALA A 3 2.23 12.05 6.06
C ALA A 3 2.94 10.89 5.40
N ALA A 4 2.31 10.28 4.44
CA ALA A 4 2.93 9.22 3.67
C ALA A 4 3.77 9.83 2.56
N THR A 5 4.88 9.18 2.24
CA THR A 5 5.70 9.60 1.12
C THR A 5 5.01 9.16 -0.17
N GLU A 6 5.54 9.64 -1.28
CA GLU A 6 4.99 9.28 -2.58
C GLU A 6 5.03 7.78 -2.79
N ARG A 7 6.13 7.15 -2.49
CA ARG A 7 6.26 5.70 -2.64
C ARG A 7 5.30 4.96 -1.69
N GLU A 8 5.13 5.47 -0.50
CA GLU A 8 4.22 4.86 0.45
C GLU A 8 2.78 4.94 -0.04
N ARG A 9 2.42 6.06 -0.67
CA ARG A 9 1.07 6.18 -1.21
C ARG A 9 0.85 5.22 -2.36
N GLU A 10 1.87 4.98 -3.17
CA GLU A 10 1.77 4.00 -4.25
C GLU A 10 1.50 2.62 -3.69
N ILE A 11 2.18 2.28 -2.60
CA ILE A 11 1.99 0.99 -1.96
C ILE A 11 0.60 0.86 -1.39
N LEU A 12 0.10 1.91 -0.74
CA LEU A 12 -1.25 1.90 -0.20
C LEU A 12 -2.29 1.73 -1.29
N ARG A 13 -2.11 2.40 -2.42
CA ARG A 13 -3.03 2.25 -3.53
C ARG A 13 -3.01 0.84 -4.10
N ALA A 14 -1.82 0.25 -4.21
CA ALA A 14 -1.70 -1.09 -4.71
C ALA A 14 -2.40 -2.09 -3.78
N ILE A 15 -2.23 -1.93 -2.48
CA ILE A 15 -2.89 -2.79 -1.52
C ILE A 15 -4.40 -2.67 -1.64
N ARG A 16 -4.90 -1.44 -1.74
CA ARG A 16 -6.33 -1.21 -1.87
C ARG A 16 -6.87 -1.84 -3.15
N ASP A 17 -6.22 -1.56 -4.27
CA ASP A 17 -6.72 -2.01 -5.56
C ASP A 17 -6.67 -3.52 -5.67
N MET A 18 -5.62 -4.14 -5.18
CA MET A 18 -5.51 -5.60 -5.23
C MET A 18 -6.52 -6.24 -4.29
N SER A 19 -6.75 -5.62 -3.13
CA SER A 19 -7.73 -6.15 -2.19
C SER A 19 -9.13 -6.10 -2.77
N VAL A 20 -9.46 -5.02 -3.46
CA VAL A 20 -10.77 -4.89 -4.09
C VAL A 20 -10.90 -5.88 -5.23
N ALA A 21 -9.89 -5.99 -6.05
CA ALA A 21 -9.96 -6.85 -7.22
C ALA A 21 -10.04 -8.32 -6.86
N LYS A 22 -9.31 -8.74 -5.83
CA LYS A 22 -9.26 -10.14 -5.48
C LYS A 22 -10.15 -10.56 -4.34
N GLY A 23 -10.61 -9.63 -3.56
CA GLY A 23 -11.43 -9.92 -2.39
C GLY A 23 -10.65 -10.31 -1.17
N TYR A 24 -9.32 -10.22 -1.21
CA TYR A 24 -8.48 -10.49 -0.06
C TYR A 24 -7.19 -9.69 -0.18
N PRO A 25 -6.48 -9.46 0.91
CA PRO A 25 -5.27 -8.62 0.88
C PRO A 25 -4.16 -9.31 0.09
N PRO A 26 -3.29 -8.53 -0.54
CA PRO A 26 -2.19 -9.11 -1.30
C PRO A 26 -1.07 -9.59 -0.38
N SER A 27 -0.25 -10.50 -0.87
CA SER A 27 0.94 -10.90 -0.16
C SER A 27 2.07 -9.93 -0.51
N VAL A 28 3.17 -10.02 0.22
CA VAL A 28 4.35 -9.19 -0.06
C VAL A 28 4.86 -9.46 -1.47
N ARG A 29 4.87 -10.73 -1.87
CA ARG A 29 5.35 -11.08 -3.19
C ARG A 29 4.47 -10.47 -4.27
N GLU A 30 3.15 -10.53 -4.08
CA GLU A 30 2.22 -9.93 -5.03
C GLU A 30 2.44 -8.42 -5.13
N LEU A 31 2.71 -7.78 -4.01
CA LEU A 31 3.00 -6.35 -4.03
C LEU A 31 4.28 -6.05 -4.78
N CYS A 32 5.30 -6.87 -4.60
CA CYS A 32 6.54 -6.67 -5.32
C CYS A 32 6.31 -6.75 -6.82
N GLU A 33 5.52 -7.70 -7.25
CA GLU A 33 5.23 -7.87 -8.66
C GLU A 33 4.44 -6.69 -9.21
N GLU A 34 3.45 -6.27 -8.47
CA GLU A 34 2.60 -5.18 -8.90
C GLU A 34 3.38 -3.86 -9.00
N LEU A 35 4.29 -3.62 -8.07
CA LEU A 35 5.04 -2.39 -8.03
C LEU A 35 6.37 -2.47 -8.77
N ASN A 36 6.63 -3.63 -9.36
CA ASN A 36 7.85 -3.86 -10.13
C ASN A 36 9.08 -3.61 -9.27
N ILE A 37 9.08 -4.11 -8.07
CA ILE A 37 10.19 -3.99 -7.14
C ILE A 37 10.88 -5.34 -7.03
N ALA A 38 12.17 -5.37 -7.31
CA ALA A 38 12.90 -6.62 -7.32
C ALA A 38 13.12 -7.22 -5.95
N SER A 39 13.20 -6.40 -4.92
CA SER A 39 13.57 -6.87 -3.60
C SER A 39 12.39 -6.87 -2.65
N THR A 40 12.07 -8.01 -2.07
CA THR A 40 11.00 -8.06 -1.07
C THR A 40 11.39 -7.29 0.20
N ASN A 41 12.70 -7.21 0.49
CA ASN A 41 13.12 -6.45 1.65
C ASN A 41 12.73 -4.98 1.55
N GLY A 42 12.80 -4.42 0.36
CA GLY A 42 12.40 -3.03 0.16
C GLY A 42 10.94 -2.82 0.48
N VAL A 43 10.10 -3.74 0.02
CA VAL A 43 8.67 -3.64 0.30
C VAL A 43 8.40 -3.82 1.80
N ILE A 44 9.09 -4.79 2.42
CA ILE A 44 8.89 -5.03 3.84
C ILE A 44 9.25 -3.81 4.67
N GLU A 45 10.33 -3.11 4.32
CA GLU A 45 10.70 -1.91 5.04
C GLU A 45 9.64 -0.82 4.92
N HIS A 46 9.08 -0.66 3.73
CA HIS A 46 8.01 0.31 3.56
C HIS A 46 6.77 -0.10 4.36
N LEU A 47 6.46 -1.39 4.39
CA LEU A 47 5.30 -1.86 5.14
C LEU A 47 5.48 -1.63 6.64
N LYS A 48 6.70 -1.80 7.14
CA LYS A 48 6.97 -1.52 8.54
C LYS A 48 6.72 -0.07 8.87
N ARG A 49 7.17 0.84 8.01
CA ARG A 49 6.95 2.25 8.22
C ARG A 49 5.48 2.61 8.17
N LEU A 50 4.75 2.04 7.23
CA LEU A 50 3.32 2.29 7.14
C LEU A 50 2.59 1.78 8.37
N HIS A 51 3.01 0.64 8.89
CA HIS A 51 2.41 0.11 10.10
C HIS A 51 2.70 1.05 11.28
N GLN A 52 3.92 1.56 11.38
CA GLN A 52 4.27 2.48 12.43
C GLN A 52 3.47 3.78 12.35
N LYS A 53 3.12 4.19 11.14
CA LYS A 53 2.34 5.39 10.95
C LYS A 53 0.85 5.15 11.12
N GLY A 54 0.44 3.93 11.39
CA GLY A 54 -0.96 3.63 11.59
C GLY A 54 -1.77 3.55 10.31
N LEU A 55 -1.09 3.39 9.16
CA LEU A 55 -1.78 3.38 7.89
C LEU A 55 -2.12 1.97 7.42
N LEU A 56 -1.52 0.96 8.00
CA LEU A 56 -1.91 -0.41 7.70
C LEU A 56 -1.72 -1.31 8.90
N VAL A 57 -2.34 -2.48 8.84
CA VAL A 57 -2.21 -3.50 9.85
C VAL A 57 -1.45 -4.64 9.21
N ARG A 58 -0.49 -5.18 9.92
CA ARG A 58 0.30 -6.27 9.43
C ARG A 58 0.19 -7.43 10.42
N GLU A 59 -0.32 -8.55 9.94
CA GLU A 59 -0.42 -9.73 10.78
C GLU A 59 0.70 -10.66 10.42
N ILE A 60 1.44 -11.12 11.38
CA ILE A 60 2.60 -11.92 11.12
C ILE A 60 2.25 -13.33 10.78
N ALA A 61 1.11 -13.78 11.20
CA ALA A 61 0.77 -15.19 11.13
C ALA A 61 0.42 -15.70 9.74
N THR A 62 0.10 -14.84 8.79
CA THR A 62 -0.29 -15.31 7.48
C THR A 62 0.44 -14.56 6.39
N ALA A 63 0.51 -15.16 5.23
CA ALA A 63 1.16 -14.54 4.10
C ALA A 63 0.37 -13.38 3.54
N ARG A 64 -0.94 -13.31 3.80
CA ARG A 64 -1.77 -12.24 3.28
C ARG A 64 -2.22 -11.36 4.41
N ALA A 65 -1.26 -10.82 5.11
CA ALA A 65 -1.53 -10.17 6.34
C ALA A 65 -1.55 -8.67 6.30
N VAL A 66 -1.54 -8.07 5.14
CA VAL A 66 -1.44 -6.63 5.04
C VAL A 66 -2.80 -6.03 4.71
N ARG A 67 -3.36 -5.25 5.61
CA ARG A 67 -4.64 -4.59 5.37
C ARG A 67 -4.54 -3.12 5.70
N LEU A 68 -5.29 -2.30 4.98
CA LEU A 68 -5.29 -0.86 5.25
C LEU A 68 -6.15 -0.54 6.46
N THR A 69 -5.73 0.46 7.21
CA THR A 69 -6.58 1.04 8.25
C THR A 69 -7.46 2.08 7.56
N LEU A 70 -8.36 2.69 8.30
CA LEU A 70 -9.15 3.78 7.75
C LEU A 70 -8.26 4.92 7.29
N ASP A 71 -7.22 5.22 8.05
CA ASP A 71 -6.29 6.27 7.67
C ASP A 71 -5.50 5.87 6.42
N GLY A 72 -5.13 4.59 6.31
CA GLY A 72 -4.45 4.13 5.12
C GLY A 72 -5.32 4.22 3.89
N ALA A 73 -6.60 3.89 4.02
CA ALA A 73 -7.53 4.00 2.91
C ALA A 73 -7.71 5.46 2.49
N ALA A 74 -7.72 6.37 3.45
CA ALA A 74 -7.83 7.78 3.15
C ALA A 74 -6.60 8.28 2.39
N GLU A 75 -5.42 7.82 2.78
CA GLU A 75 -4.19 8.19 2.08
C GLU A 75 -4.19 7.65 0.65
N ALA A 76 -4.71 6.45 0.44
CA ALA A 76 -4.79 5.88 -0.89
C ALA A 76 -5.70 6.71 -1.79
N ARG A 77 -6.84 7.18 -1.26
CA ARG A 77 -7.74 8.02 -2.01
C ARG A 77 -7.09 9.37 -2.35
N ASP A 78 -6.32 9.89 -1.43
CA ASP A 78 -5.63 11.13 -1.64
C ASP A 78 -4.59 10.98 -2.75
N ALA A 79 -3.92 9.84 -2.80
CA ALA A 79 -2.96 9.57 -3.85
C ALA A 79 -3.65 9.50 -5.21
N ASP A 80 -4.85 8.93 -5.28
CA ASP A 80 -5.60 8.92 -6.51
C ASP A 80 -5.85 10.33 -7.00
N ARG A 81 -6.24 11.20 -6.10
CA ARG A 81 -6.52 12.56 -6.48
C ARG A 81 -5.30 13.27 -6.97
N ARG A 82 -4.16 13.01 -6.40
CA ARG A 82 -2.93 13.67 -6.78
C ARG A 82 -2.44 13.25 -8.14
N GLU A 83 -2.72 12.02 -8.52
CA GLU A 83 -2.21 11.52 -9.78
C GLU A 83 -3.12 11.75 -10.93
N THR A 84 -4.38 11.96 -10.70
CA THR A 84 -5.33 12.08 -11.73
C THR A 84 -5.02 13.07 -12.79
N PRO A 85 -4.69 14.23 -12.46
CA PRO A 85 -4.55 15.25 -13.46
C PRO A 85 -3.50 15.00 -14.46
N LYS A 86 -2.50 14.26 -14.07
CA LYS A 86 -1.45 14.11 -14.95
C LYS A 86 -1.85 13.41 -16.18
N GLY A 87 -2.66 12.47 -16.05
CA GLY A 87 -3.01 11.69 -17.15
C GLY A 87 -3.86 12.39 -18.14
N ASN A 88 -4.51 13.39 -17.71
CA ASN A 88 -5.31 14.04 -18.57
C ASN A 88 -4.82 15.12 -19.20
N SER A 89 -3.72 15.46 -18.82
CA SER A 89 -3.21 16.62 -19.37
C SER A 89 -2.78 16.53 -20.68
#